data_f02d6a60bebaa661a1fffb9662d44fe4
#
_entry.id   f02d6a60bebaa661a1fffb9662d44fe4
#
_cell.length_a   1.000
_cell.length_b   1.000
_cell.length_c   1.000
_cell.angle_alpha   90.00
_cell.angle_beta   90.00
_cell.angle_gamma   90.00
#
_symmetry.space_group_name_H-M   'P 1'
#
loop_
_entity.id
_entity.type
_entity.pdbx_description
1 polymer ?
#
loop_
_entity_poly.entity_id
_entity_poly.type
_entity_poly.pdbx_seq_one_letter_code
_entity_poly.pdbx_strand_id
1 'polypeptide(L)'
;MKKLLLPLIISGALFSGYTSANTGEVQFIGAVTSETCDINTEVGGLVKSTIDLGQMTTADKTGDYIDFDLVPRTEECLKKTSGQVGWQSAGFTNTGLANMKGTANGVSIQLTAINSTIPNQDVTYNRQSVDFGNGTDAIGNLKFKARMAATTGQTLTEGTVISSATYAVAYK
;
A
#
# COMPACT_ATOMS: atom_id res chain seq x y z
N MET A 1 66.67 50.10 -22.55
CA MET A 1 65.14 50.01 -22.63
C MET A 1 64.73 48.55 -22.66
N LYS A 2 64.49 47.98 -21.49
CA LYS A 2 64.12 46.57 -21.33
C LYS A 2 62.56 46.49 -21.16
N LYS A 3 61.90 45.90 -22.14
CA LYS A 3 60.47 45.67 -22.10
C LYS A 3 60.16 44.38 -21.29
N LEU A 4 59.57 44.53 -20.13
CA LEU A 4 59.02 43.37 -19.35
C LEU A 4 57.73 42.97 -19.97
N LEU A 5 57.64 41.75 -20.48
CA LEU A 5 56.39 41.08 -20.85
C LEU A 5 55.88 40.29 -19.64
N LEU A 6 54.71 40.68 -19.14
CA LEU A 6 53.98 40.00 -18.06
C LEU A 6 53.07 38.87 -18.67
N PRO A 7 53.22 37.62 -18.27
CA PRO A 7 52.26 36.58 -18.71
C PRO A 7 50.98 36.67 -17.91
N LEU A 8 49.86 36.84 -18.60
CA LEU A 8 48.51 36.80 -18.07
C LEU A 8 48.12 35.30 -17.87
N ILE A 9 48.07 34.85 -16.62
CA ILE A 9 47.59 33.50 -16.27
C ILE A 9 46.05 33.57 -16.19
N ILE A 10 45.37 33.03 -17.20
CA ILE A 10 43.95 32.82 -17.18
C ILE A 10 43.67 31.52 -16.43
N SER A 11 43.31 31.61 -15.15
CA SER A 11 42.81 30.48 -14.38
C SER A 11 41.37 30.18 -14.80
N GLY A 12 41.20 29.20 -15.68
CA GLY A 12 39.91 28.63 -16.02
C GLY A 12 39.34 27.88 -14.83
N ALA A 13 38.31 28.43 -14.17
CA ALA A 13 37.53 27.74 -13.19
C ALA A 13 36.67 26.70 -13.91
N LEU A 14 37.02 25.42 -13.78
CA LEU A 14 36.20 24.29 -14.20
C LEU A 14 35.02 24.19 -13.25
N PHE A 15 33.87 24.75 -13.61
CA PHE A 15 32.61 24.45 -12.97
C PHE A 15 32.24 23.01 -13.31
N SER A 16 32.58 22.07 -12.44
CA SER A 16 32.04 20.70 -12.46
C SER A 16 30.57 20.77 -12.08
N GLY A 17 29.70 20.88 -13.08
CA GLY A 17 28.29 20.77 -12.90
C GLY A 17 27.96 19.35 -12.39
N TYR A 18 27.50 19.23 -11.15
CA TYR A 18 26.94 17.99 -10.64
C TYR A 18 25.62 17.73 -11.36
N THR A 19 25.61 16.82 -12.31
CA THR A 19 24.39 16.33 -12.92
C THR A 19 23.77 15.35 -11.93
N SER A 20 22.72 15.77 -11.21
CA SER A 20 21.90 14.86 -10.42
C SER A 20 21.04 14.04 -11.39
N ALA A 21 21.32 12.74 -11.50
CA ALA A 21 20.45 11.82 -12.18
C ALA A 21 19.24 11.53 -11.26
N ASN A 22 18.04 11.90 -11.68
CA ASN A 22 16.82 11.47 -11.02
C ASN A 22 16.56 10.01 -11.38
N THR A 23 16.65 9.12 -10.41
CA THR A 23 16.20 7.74 -10.53
C THR A 23 14.78 7.64 -9.96
N GLY A 24 13.91 6.96 -10.67
CA GLY A 24 12.55 6.69 -10.23
C GLY A 24 12.28 5.19 -10.31
N GLU A 25 11.49 4.66 -9.39
CA GLU A 25 10.98 3.30 -9.43
C GLU A 25 9.55 3.33 -9.96
N VAL A 26 9.25 2.45 -10.91
CA VAL A 26 7.90 2.20 -11.40
C VAL A 26 7.57 0.75 -11.13
N GLN A 27 6.54 0.52 -10.31
CA GLN A 27 6.07 -0.82 -10.00
C GLN A 27 4.89 -1.17 -10.92
N PHE A 28 4.96 -2.36 -11.53
CA PHE A 28 3.89 -2.90 -12.35
C PHE A 28 3.25 -4.07 -11.60
N ILE A 29 1.93 -4.06 -11.50
CA ILE A 29 1.16 -5.14 -10.89
C ILE A 29 0.12 -5.64 -11.89
N GLY A 30 -0.05 -6.95 -11.95
CA GLY A 30 -1.04 -7.60 -12.81
C GLY A 30 -1.28 -9.03 -12.36
N ALA A 31 -2.39 -9.59 -12.78
CA ALA A 31 -2.74 -10.98 -12.56
C ALA A 31 -3.02 -11.67 -13.90
N VAL A 32 -2.59 -12.92 -14.02
CA VAL A 32 -2.98 -13.81 -15.13
C VAL A 32 -3.84 -14.90 -14.51
N THR A 33 -5.08 -14.99 -14.96
CA THR A 33 -6.07 -15.94 -14.46
C THR A 33 -6.70 -16.70 -15.62
N SER A 34 -7.27 -17.87 -15.34
CA SER A 34 -8.05 -18.62 -16.33
C SER A 34 -9.41 -18.00 -16.62
N GLU A 35 -9.90 -17.17 -15.69
CA GLU A 35 -11.20 -16.49 -15.75
C GLU A 35 -11.03 -15.02 -15.37
N THR A 36 -11.83 -14.15 -15.97
CA THR A 36 -11.95 -12.76 -15.56
C THR A 36 -13.01 -12.65 -14.48
N CYS A 37 -12.63 -12.24 -13.29
CA CYS A 37 -13.53 -12.08 -12.17
C CYS A 37 -13.78 -10.60 -11.89
N ASP A 38 -15.03 -10.17 -11.95
CA ASP A 38 -15.43 -8.88 -11.42
C ASP A 38 -15.40 -8.96 -9.89
N ILE A 39 -14.59 -8.12 -9.28
CA ILE A 39 -14.39 -8.09 -7.83
C ILE A 39 -14.94 -6.78 -7.27
N ASN A 40 -15.88 -6.88 -6.33
CA ASN A 40 -16.37 -5.75 -5.58
C ASN A 40 -15.74 -5.70 -4.18
N THR A 41 -15.41 -4.49 -3.74
CA THR A 41 -15.12 -4.25 -2.33
C THR A 41 -16.43 -4.01 -1.60
N GLU A 42 -16.68 -4.74 -0.51
CA GLU A 42 -17.90 -4.65 0.28
C GLU A 42 -17.60 -4.39 1.75
N VAL A 43 -18.39 -3.48 2.34
CA VAL A 43 -18.41 -3.22 3.78
C VAL A 43 -19.83 -3.47 4.28
N GLY A 44 -20.00 -4.44 5.19
CA GLY A 44 -21.33 -4.82 5.69
C GLY A 44 -22.26 -5.31 4.58
N GLY A 45 -21.75 -5.96 3.53
CA GLY A 45 -22.52 -6.46 2.39
C GLY A 45 -22.92 -5.41 1.36
N LEU A 46 -22.44 -4.17 1.50
CA LEU A 46 -22.69 -3.08 0.54
C LEU A 46 -21.41 -2.76 -0.23
N VAL A 47 -21.53 -2.63 -1.55
CA VAL A 47 -20.41 -2.24 -2.42
C VAL A 47 -19.95 -0.83 -2.06
N LYS A 48 -18.66 -0.71 -1.71
CA LYS A 48 -18.03 0.56 -1.32
C LYS A 48 -16.62 0.65 -1.88
N SER A 49 -16.26 1.82 -2.42
CA SER A 49 -14.88 2.14 -2.84
C SER A 49 -14.06 2.82 -1.75
N THR A 50 -14.70 3.18 -0.64
CA THR A 50 -14.07 3.84 0.51
C THR A 50 -14.44 3.09 1.79
N ILE A 51 -13.44 2.82 2.61
CA ILE A 51 -13.57 2.21 3.93
C ILE A 51 -13.41 3.33 4.96
N ASP A 52 -14.48 3.65 5.68
CA ASP A 52 -14.46 4.63 6.77
C ASP A 52 -13.92 3.95 8.04
N LEU A 53 -12.77 4.39 8.49
CA LEU A 53 -12.08 3.84 9.66
C LEU A 53 -12.54 4.48 10.99
N GLY A 54 -13.53 5.37 10.95
CA GLY A 54 -14.05 6.04 12.12
C GLY A 54 -13.08 7.05 12.72
N GLN A 55 -13.01 7.10 14.05
CA GLN A 55 -12.20 8.05 14.81
C GLN A 55 -11.27 7.31 15.79
N MET A 56 -10.13 7.91 16.05
CA MET A 56 -9.15 7.48 17.04
C MET A 56 -8.64 8.72 17.77
N THR A 57 -8.55 8.69 19.09
CA THR A 57 -7.99 9.81 19.84
C THR A 57 -6.46 9.77 19.88
N THR A 58 -5.80 10.89 20.16
CA THR A 58 -4.33 10.92 20.27
C THR A 58 -3.79 10.16 21.48
N ALA A 59 -4.66 9.78 22.42
CA ALA A 59 -4.32 8.92 23.56
C ALA A 59 -4.36 7.42 23.23
N ASP A 60 -5.07 7.05 22.15
CA ASP A 60 -5.22 5.67 21.74
C ASP A 60 -3.97 5.19 20.98
N LYS A 61 -3.72 3.89 21.07
CA LYS A 61 -2.68 3.24 20.26
C LYS A 61 -3.24 2.69 18.94
N THR A 62 -4.52 2.32 18.95
CA THR A 62 -5.22 1.76 17.78
C THR A 62 -6.68 2.17 17.81
N GLY A 63 -7.25 2.39 16.62
CA GLY A 63 -8.70 2.48 16.42
C GLY A 63 -9.33 1.09 16.29
N ASP A 64 -10.64 1.07 16.07
CA ASP A 64 -11.40 -0.14 15.85
C ASP A 64 -11.13 -0.74 14.47
N TYR A 65 -11.25 -2.05 14.36
CA TYR A 65 -11.21 -2.73 13.08
C TYR A 65 -12.52 -2.54 12.32
N ILE A 66 -12.40 -2.23 11.05
CA ILE A 66 -13.50 -2.26 10.08
C ILE A 66 -13.24 -3.40 9.12
N ASP A 67 -14.16 -4.36 9.12
CA ASP A 67 -14.11 -5.51 8.23
C ASP A 67 -14.63 -5.13 6.84
N PHE A 68 -13.99 -5.68 5.81
CA PHE A 68 -14.43 -5.58 4.42
C PHE A 68 -14.04 -6.83 3.64
N ASP A 69 -14.78 -7.09 2.60
CA ASP A 69 -14.59 -8.26 1.76
C ASP A 69 -14.27 -7.85 0.31
N LEU A 70 -13.41 -8.61 -0.35
CA LEU A 70 -13.28 -8.61 -1.80
C LEU A 70 -14.10 -9.79 -2.33
N VAL A 71 -15.23 -9.49 -2.98
CA VAL A 71 -16.23 -10.48 -3.38
C VAL A 71 -16.27 -10.62 -4.89
N PRO A 72 -15.98 -11.81 -5.45
CA PRO A 72 -16.17 -12.07 -6.87
C PRO A 72 -17.67 -12.09 -7.20
N ARG A 73 -18.01 -11.58 -8.38
CA ARG A 73 -19.39 -11.53 -8.89
C ARG A 73 -19.68 -12.57 -9.98
N THR A 74 -18.63 -13.10 -10.56
CA THR A 74 -18.74 -14.13 -11.59
C THR A 74 -18.92 -15.49 -10.95
N GLU A 75 -19.93 -16.26 -11.39
CA GLU A 75 -20.31 -17.54 -10.76
C GLU A 75 -19.16 -18.56 -10.77
N GLU A 76 -18.38 -18.61 -11.85
CA GLU A 76 -17.23 -19.48 -11.97
C GLU A 76 -16.14 -19.14 -10.95
N CYS A 77 -16.00 -17.86 -10.62
CA CYS A 77 -15.01 -17.39 -9.64
C CYS A 77 -15.43 -17.71 -8.20
N LEU A 78 -16.73 -17.72 -7.91
CA LEU A 78 -17.27 -18.13 -6.60
C LEU A 78 -16.95 -19.60 -6.27
N LYS A 79 -16.69 -20.42 -7.29
CA LYS A 79 -16.39 -21.86 -7.15
C LYS A 79 -14.87 -22.13 -7.01
N LYS A 80 -14.03 -21.12 -7.16
CA LYS A 80 -12.57 -21.28 -7.02
C LYS A 80 -12.18 -21.63 -5.60
N THR A 81 -11.17 -22.47 -5.47
CA THR A 81 -10.71 -23.01 -4.18
C THR A 81 -9.42 -22.40 -3.69
N SER A 82 -8.76 -21.61 -4.52
CA SER A 82 -7.58 -20.85 -4.14
C SER A 82 -7.50 -19.54 -4.92
N GLY A 83 -6.83 -18.55 -4.33
CA GLY A 83 -6.59 -17.26 -4.95
C GLY A 83 -5.46 -16.51 -4.27
N GLN A 84 -4.98 -15.49 -4.93
CA GLN A 84 -3.98 -14.58 -4.40
C GLN A 84 -4.42 -13.14 -4.61
N VAL A 85 -4.29 -12.33 -3.58
CA VAL A 85 -4.52 -10.88 -3.66
C VAL A 85 -3.16 -10.18 -3.57
N GLY A 86 -2.79 -9.48 -4.63
CA GLY A 86 -1.66 -8.56 -4.63
C GLY A 86 -2.12 -7.15 -4.33
N TRP A 87 -1.54 -6.51 -3.32
CA TRP A 87 -1.78 -5.12 -2.96
C TRP A 87 -0.64 -4.23 -3.40
N GLN A 88 -0.95 -3.00 -3.80
CA GLN A 88 0.06 -2.01 -4.17
C GLN A 88 -0.30 -0.62 -3.67
N SER A 89 0.68 0.04 -3.05
CA SER A 89 0.63 1.45 -2.69
C SER A 89 2.04 1.99 -2.48
N ALA A 90 2.29 3.22 -2.89
CA ALA A 90 3.52 3.94 -2.54
C ALA A 90 3.61 4.24 -1.03
N GLY A 91 2.48 4.13 -0.31
CA GLY A 91 2.40 4.35 1.14
C GLY A 91 2.66 3.12 1.99
N PHE A 92 2.94 1.95 1.43
CA PHE A 92 3.26 0.79 2.26
C PHE A 92 4.57 0.98 3.03
N THR A 93 4.48 0.70 4.31
CA THR A 93 5.57 0.65 5.28
C THR A 93 5.66 -0.74 5.90
N ASN A 94 6.60 -0.97 6.80
CA ASN A 94 6.70 -2.24 7.53
C ASN A 94 5.54 -2.47 8.52
N THR A 95 4.72 -1.46 8.78
CA THR A 95 3.59 -1.52 9.74
C THR A 95 2.22 -1.33 9.09
N GLY A 96 2.15 -1.16 7.77
CA GLY A 96 0.91 -0.94 7.02
C GLY A 96 1.01 0.25 6.06
N LEU A 97 -0.10 0.93 5.79
CA LEU A 97 -0.17 2.10 4.92
C LEU A 97 0.07 3.39 5.70
N ALA A 98 1.01 4.21 5.28
CA ALA A 98 1.21 5.55 5.82
C ALA A 98 0.02 6.46 5.50
N ASN A 99 -0.20 7.49 6.33
CA ASN A 99 -1.13 8.58 6.03
C ASN A 99 -0.55 9.45 4.91
N MET A 100 -0.97 9.23 3.67
CA MET A 100 -0.35 9.87 2.49
C MET A 100 -0.92 11.24 2.15
N LYS A 101 -2.20 11.46 2.42
CA LYS A 101 -2.93 12.67 2.02
C LYS A 101 -3.65 13.35 3.18
N GLY A 102 -3.68 12.74 4.35
CA GLY A 102 -4.26 13.33 5.54
C GLY A 102 -3.28 14.24 6.28
N THR A 103 -3.80 15.00 7.25
CA THR A 103 -3.03 15.99 8.01
C THR A 103 -2.49 15.47 9.34
N ALA A 104 -2.99 14.33 9.85
CA ALA A 104 -2.48 13.68 11.07
C ALA A 104 -1.08 13.11 10.86
N ASN A 105 -0.19 13.27 11.85
CA ASN A 105 1.12 12.63 11.85
C ASN A 105 1.15 11.47 12.86
N GLY A 106 2.13 10.60 12.72
CA GLY A 106 2.34 9.48 13.64
C GLY A 106 1.26 8.40 13.58
N VAL A 107 0.51 8.30 12.49
CA VAL A 107 -0.54 7.31 12.28
C VAL A 107 -0.32 6.54 10.99
N SER A 108 -0.66 5.26 11.00
CA SER A 108 -0.71 4.39 9.84
C SER A 108 -2.03 3.61 9.80
N ILE A 109 -2.35 3.02 8.66
CA ILE A 109 -3.49 2.12 8.50
C ILE A 109 -2.95 0.70 8.46
N GLN A 110 -3.30 -0.11 9.43
CA GLN A 110 -3.04 -1.54 9.42
C GLN A 110 -4.10 -2.22 8.54
N LEU A 111 -3.64 -3.00 7.57
CA LEU A 111 -4.46 -3.83 6.69
C LEU A 111 -4.12 -5.29 6.93
N THR A 112 -5.12 -6.09 7.29
CA THR A 112 -4.92 -7.49 7.70
C THR A 112 -5.88 -8.38 6.93
N ALA A 113 -5.38 -9.47 6.34
CA ALA A 113 -6.20 -10.51 5.74
C ALA A 113 -6.69 -11.49 6.82
N ILE A 114 -8.00 -11.73 6.90
CA ILE A 114 -8.62 -12.52 7.98
C ILE A 114 -8.56 -14.01 7.68
N ASN A 115 -9.12 -14.40 6.53
CA ASN A 115 -9.29 -15.82 6.13
C ASN A 115 -8.27 -16.28 5.09
N SER A 116 -7.10 -15.67 5.09
CA SER A 116 -5.99 -16.08 4.25
C SER A 116 -5.40 -17.42 4.72
N THR A 117 -4.56 -18.03 3.88
CA THR A 117 -3.85 -19.28 4.20
C THR A 117 -3.05 -19.17 5.51
N ILE A 118 -2.53 -17.97 5.80
CA ILE A 118 -1.98 -17.58 7.09
C ILE A 118 -2.99 -16.63 7.75
N PRO A 119 -3.83 -17.08 8.70
CA PRO A 119 -4.86 -16.25 9.30
C PRO A 119 -4.31 -14.98 9.96
N ASN A 120 -5.02 -13.87 9.80
CA ASN A 120 -4.63 -12.55 10.30
C ASN A 120 -3.26 -12.08 9.81
N GLN A 121 -2.96 -12.34 8.54
CA GLN A 121 -1.74 -11.89 7.88
C GLN A 121 -1.81 -10.39 7.58
N ASP A 122 -0.87 -9.62 8.14
CA ASP A 122 -0.74 -8.18 7.84
C ASP A 122 -0.14 -7.97 6.45
N VAL A 123 -0.71 -6.98 5.74
CA VAL A 123 -0.21 -6.47 4.47
C VAL A 123 0.73 -5.31 4.75
N THR A 124 1.98 -5.46 4.37
CA THR A 124 3.06 -4.51 4.65
C THR A 124 3.94 -4.33 3.41
N TYR A 125 4.90 -3.40 3.46
CA TYR A 125 5.86 -3.20 2.37
C TYR A 125 6.57 -4.50 1.94
N ASN A 126 6.95 -5.36 2.89
CA ASN A 126 7.62 -6.62 2.60
C ASN A 126 6.66 -7.80 2.31
N ARG A 127 5.37 -7.59 2.43
CA ARG A 127 4.34 -8.61 2.28
C ARG A 127 3.08 -8.00 1.65
N GLN A 128 3.15 -7.79 0.35
CA GLN A 128 2.07 -7.19 -0.43
C GLN A 128 1.15 -8.22 -1.09
N SER A 129 1.51 -9.50 -1.05
CA SER A 129 0.71 -10.60 -1.58
C SER A 129 0.18 -11.48 -0.47
N VAL A 130 -1.08 -11.88 -0.58
CA VAL A 130 -1.80 -12.72 0.38
C VAL A 130 -2.46 -13.88 -0.36
N ASP A 131 -2.20 -15.09 0.08
CA ASP A 131 -2.78 -16.31 -0.49
C ASP A 131 -4.03 -16.73 0.30
N PHE A 132 -5.07 -17.15 -0.42
CA PHE A 132 -6.34 -17.61 0.11
C PHE A 132 -6.65 -19.02 -0.38
N GLY A 133 -7.39 -19.75 0.46
CA GLY A 133 -7.82 -21.11 0.17
C GLY A 133 -6.69 -22.13 0.30
N ASN A 134 -7.11 -23.38 0.47
CA ASN A 134 -6.21 -24.53 0.61
C ASN A 134 -6.39 -25.55 -0.53
N GLY A 135 -7.17 -25.19 -1.55
CA GLY A 135 -7.47 -26.05 -2.69
C GLY A 135 -8.59 -27.08 -2.44
N THR A 136 -9.28 -27.06 -1.29
CA THR A 136 -10.35 -28.03 -0.96
C THR A 136 -11.75 -27.40 -0.98
N ASP A 137 -11.89 -26.20 -0.42
CA ASP A 137 -13.19 -25.54 -0.29
C ASP A 137 -13.25 -24.26 -1.11
N ALA A 138 -14.41 -23.96 -1.69
CA ALA A 138 -14.62 -22.73 -2.45
C ALA A 138 -14.42 -21.48 -1.57
N ILE A 139 -13.74 -20.47 -2.10
CA ILE A 139 -13.50 -19.20 -1.45
C ILE A 139 -14.42 -18.13 -2.07
N GLY A 140 -15.64 -18.01 -1.54
CA GLY A 140 -16.66 -17.07 -2.05
C GLY A 140 -16.36 -15.61 -1.76
N ASN A 141 -15.51 -15.32 -0.78
CA ASN A 141 -15.04 -13.98 -0.45
C ASN A 141 -13.65 -14.00 0.19
N LEU A 142 -12.90 -12.91 -0.01
CA LEU A 142 -11.56 -12.71 0.54
C LEU A 142 -11.69 -11.63 1.61
N LYS A 143 -11.60 -12.04 2.88
CA LYS A 143 -11.92 -11.19 4.04
C LYS A 143 -10.70 -10.43 4.52
N PHE A 144 -10.90 -9.14 4.69
CA PHE A 144 -9.90 -8.21 5.21
C PHE A 144 -10.49 -7.37 6.34
N LYS A 145 -9.61 -6.79 7.12
CA LYS A 145 -9.94 -5.75 8.10
C LYS A 145 -8.89 -4.67 8.07
N ALA A 146 -9.30 -3.44 8.36
CA ALA A 146 -8.41 -2.31 8.45
C ALA A 146 -8.70 -1.49 9.71
N ARG A 147 -7.68 -0.83 10.24
CA ARG A 147 -7.80 0.12 11.35
C ARG A 147 -6.71 1.17 11.30
N MET A 148 -6.93 2.28 11.97
CA MET A 148 -5.86 3.22 12.31
C MET A 148 -5.00 2.68 13.45
N ALA A 149 -3.69 2.96 13.40
CA ALA A 149 -2.75 2.61 14.47
C ALA A 149 -1.67 3.68 14.60
N ALA A 150 -1.30 3.99 15.84
CA ALA A 150 -0.18 4.88 16.12
C ALA A 150 1.14 4.25 15.62
N THR A 151 1.95 5.03 14.91
CA THR A 151 3.25 4.59 14.41
C THR A 151 4.28 4.65 15.53
N THR A 152 4.90 3.51 15.83
CA THR A 152 5.91 3.41 16.90
C THR A 152 7.04 4.43 16.69
N GLY A 153 7.37 5.16 17.76
CA GLY A 153 8.45 6.15 17.74
C GLY A 153 8.07 7.50 17.14
N GLN A 154 6.82 7.70 16.74
CA GLN A 154 6.31 8.97 16.23
C GLN A 154 5.27 9.57 17.19
N THR A 155 5.17 10.89 17.20
CA THR A 155 4.13 11.61 17.95
C THR A 155 2.85 11.63 17.13
N LEU A 156 1.77 11.08 17.69
CA LEU A 156 0.44 11.13 17.09
C LEU A 156 -0.14 12.53 17.25
N THR A 157 -0.58 13.14 16.15
CA THR A 157 -1.23 14.45 16.14
C THR A 157 -2.65 14.36 15.63
N GLU A 158 -3.48 15.32 16.00
CA GLU A 158 -4.81 15.49 15.43
C GLU A 158 -4.75 15.76 13.91
N GLY A 159 -5.79 15.35 13.21
CA GLY A 159 -5.91 15.58 11.78
C GLY A 159 -6.68 14.45 11.06
N THR A 160 -6.68 14.52 9.75
CA THR A 160 -7.31 13.49 8.90
C THR A 160 -6.31 12.39 8.55
N VAL A 161 -6.84 11.18 8.34
CA VAL A 161 -6.07 10.03 7.87
C VAL A 161 -6.64 9.59 6.52
N ILE A 162 -5.85 9.73 5.47
CA ILE A 162 -6.24 9.40 4.10
C ILE A 162 -5.10 8.66 3.42
N SER A 163 -5.38 7.46 2.96
CA SER A 163 -4.46 6.66 2.15
C SER A 163 -5.22 5.87 1.09
N SER A 164 -4.50 5.31 0.15
CA SER A 164 -5.08 4.46 -0.89
C SER A 164 -4.14 3.32 -1.25
N ALA A 165 -4.72 2.19 -1.62
CA ALA A 165 -4.02 1.06 -2.21
C ALA A 165 -4.86 0.50 -3.36
N THR A 166 -4.20 -0.04 -4.36
CA THR A 166 -4.82 -0.83 -5.43
C THR A 166 -4.63 -2.31 -5.14
N TYR A 167 -5.51 -3.13 -5.67
CA TYR A 167 -5.37 -4.58 -5.58
C TYR A 167 -5.58 -5.26 -6.93
N ALA A 168 -4.99 -6.44 -7.07
CA ALA A 168 -5.26 -7.37 -8.16
C ALA A 168 -5.52 -8.76 -7.55
N VAL A 169 -6.51 -9.46 -8.06
CA VAL A 169 -6.88 -10.80 -7.58
C VAL A 169 -6.67 -11.81 -8.69
N ALA A 170 -5.93 -12.87 -8.38
CA ALA A 170 -5.76 -14.04 -9.22
C ALA A 170 -6.41 -15.24 -8.55
N TYR A 171 -7.43 -15.82 -9.17
CA TYR A 171 -8.05 -17.08 -8.76
C TYR A 171 -7.43 -18.26 -9.51
N LYS A 172 -7.32 -19.39 -8.82
CA LYS A 172 -6.79 -20.66 -9.36
C LYS A 172 -7.79 -21.78 -9.19
#